data_bd2cfe174725de8f9ceca663615e333e
#
_entry.id   bd2cfe174725de8f9ceca663615e333e
#
_cell.length_a   1.000
_cell.length_b   1.000
_cell.length_c   1.000
_cell.angle_alpha   90.00
_cell.angle_beta   90.00
_cell.angle_gamma   90.00
#
_symmetry.space_group_name_H-M   'P 1'
#
loop_
_entity.id
_entity.type
_entity.pdbx_description
1 polymer ?
#
loop_
_entity_poly.entity_id
_entity_poly.type
_entity_poly.pdbx_seq_one_letter_code
_entity_poly.pdbx_strand_id
1 'polypeptide(L)'
;MGLALAGGLMLSHRPASAEDTLGDWSGDVAILRQAWEALHPGLLRYNTATQISARLDGLATDWARPSGFRDRFLALTRVTASVRCGHTYPSPYNGGQGVVSRLYPDRALVPFRFRWLAGQMVVTRDNTGEGRFAPGTVIAAIEGVPTRDLLARLILLARADGGNDGKRVSLMEVRGDDRFETFDIHLPLILPLRDSADFTLGDGRTVRASLLTLAERQARQPTSTDPAPDANPWTLDRGDDGIARLTMPGWALYNATFDWKTWLGSMMDDLTGDGVRGLIVDLRGNEGGEDCGNVMLSRLIDRDLPLSRDQRWVRYRRAPDALHPYLNTWDKSFLDWGDQAVASETRPGFYRLTRFDDGAESTLIRPEGRRFAGKVAVLCDASNSSATFGFCQSVKDNGLATLIGQTTGGNRRGINGGAFFFLKLPTSGLVVDLPLIASFPSVPQPDAGIVPDVEVPTTPADIAQGRDPQMAAATALVMA
;
A
#
# COMPACT_ATOMS: atom_id res chain seq x y z
N MET A 1 42.38 -21.82 4.34
CA MET A 1 42.90 -20.45 4.45
C MET A 1 42.44 -19.69 3.22
N GLY A 2 41.40 -18.86 3.36
CA GLY A 2 40.86 -18.04 2.28
C GLY A 2 40.17 -16.87 2.95
N LEU A 3 40.80 -15.71 3.01
CA LEU A 3 40.32 -14.46 3.54
C LEU A 3 39.14 -13.97 2.65
N ALA A 4 37.96 -13.82 3.22
CA ALA A 4 36.89 -13.03 2.65
C ALA A 4 37.15 -11.56 3.01
N LEU A 5 37.49 -10.75 2.04
CA LEU A 5 37.52 -9.29 2.14
C LEU A 5 36.08 -8.78 2.15
N ALA A 6 35.59 -8.42 3.34
CA ALA A 6 34.40 -7.61 3.49
C ALA A 6 34.75 -6.16 3.10
N GLY A 7 34.52 -5.81 1.85
CA GLY A 7 34.58 -4.44 1.37
C GLY A 7 33.40 -3.63 1.91
N GLY A 8 33.57 -3.03 3.09
CA GLY A 8 32.65 -2.01 3.61
C GLY A 8 32.77 -0.76 2.75
N LEU A 9 31.83 -0.53 1.82
CA LEU A 9 31.66 0.79 1.21
C LEU A 9 31.21 1.76 2.33
N MET A 10 32.18 2.52 2.83
CA MET A 10 31.92 3.71 3.62
C MET A 10 31.27 4.73 2.71
N LEU A 11 29.92 4.85 2.80
CA LEU A 11 29.19 5.98 2.26
C LEU A 11 29.69 7.22 2.99
N SER A 12 30.42 8.09 2.29
CA SER A 12 30.80 9.40 2.80
C SER A 12 29.50 10.17 3.10
N HIS A 13 29.12 10.26 4.36
CA HIS A 13 28.10 11.19 4.81
C HIS A 13 28.62 12.60 4.47
N ARG A 14 27.99 13.23 3.51
CA ARG A 14 28.14 14.68 3.33
C ARG A 14 27.58 15.32 4.60
N PRO A 15 28.35 16.18 5.31
CA PRO A 15 27.81 16.89 6.45
C PRO A 15 26.61 17.70 5.99
N ALA A 16 25.50 17.63 6.77
CA ALA A 16 24.35 18.50 6.59
C ALA A 16 24.83 19.96 6.54
N SER A 17 24.22 20.77 5.67
CA SER A 17 24.50 22.21 5.70
C SER A 17 24.09 22.78 7.08
N ALA A 18 24.72 23.84 7.55
CA ALA A 18 24.43 24.41 8.88
C ALA A 18 22.95 24.83 9.04
N GLU A 19 22.25 25.10 7.93
CA GLU A 19 20.81 25.42 7.91
C GLU A 19 19.91 24.19 8.13
N ASP A 20 20.40 22.96 7.90
CA ASP A 20 19.63 21.72 8.01
C ASP A 20 19.79 21.01 9.36
N THR A 21 20.64 21.51 10.24
CA THR A 21 20.88 20.89 11.55
C THR A 21 19.77 21.22 12.53
N LEU A 22 19.00 20.22 12.91
CA LEU A 22 17.82 20.38 13.76
C LEU A 22 18.15 20.04 15.22
N GLY A 23 17.45 20.71 16.14
CA GLY A 23 17.57 20.48 17.58
C GLY A 23 17.04 19.11 18.04
N ASP A 24 16.88 18.92 19.34
CA ASP A 24 16.40 17.69 19.94
C ASP A 24 14.91 17.42 19.62
N TRP A 25 14.62 16.24 19.07
CA TRP A 25 13.27 15.76 18.78
C TRP A 25 12.88 14.53 19.62
N SER A 26 13.64 14.17 20.63
CA SER A 26 13.38 12.97 21.46
C SER A 26 12.01 13.00 22.14
N GLY A 27 11.46 14.21 22.41
CA GLY A 27 10.11 14.39 22.93
C GLY A 27 9.01 13.85 22.00
N ASP A 28 9.18 13.97 20.67
CA ASP A 28 8.25 13.39 19.70
C ASP A 28 8.24 11.86 19.76
N VAL A 29 9.39 11.23 20.04
CA VAL A 29 9.48 9.77 20.19
C VAL A 29 8.77 9.30 21.46
N ALA A 30 8.78 10.09 22.53
CA ALA A 30 8.00 9.77 23.73
C ALA A 30 6.49 9.76 23.45
N ILE A 31 6.00 10.74 22.66
CA ILE A 31 4.60 10.79 22.22
C ILE A 31 4.27 9.58 21.32
N LEU A 32 5.14 9.27 20.37
CA LEU A 32 4.98 8.10 19.49
C LEU A 32 4.88 6.80 20.28
N ARG A 33 5.78 6.60 21.26
CA ARG A 33 5.78 5.43 22.16
C ARG A 33 4.47 5.32 22.90
N GLN A 34 4.05 6.39 23.57
CA GLN A 34 2.80 6.39 24.35
C GLN A 34 1.59 6.06 23.47
N ALA A 35 1.53 6.65 22.26
CA ALA A 35 0.45 6.40 21.32
C ALA A 35 0.44 4.95 20.84
N TRP A 36 1.60 4.39 20.47
CA TRP A 36 1.68 3.02 19.97
C TRP A 36 1.34 2.00 21.07
N GLU A 37 1.90 2.14 22.26
CA GLU A 37 1.66 1.21 23.37
C GLU A 37 0.19 1.22 23.82
N ALA A 38 -0.45 2.40 23.83
CA ALA A 38 -1.84 2.53 24.26
C ALA A 38 -2.86 2.15 23.19
N LEU A 39 -2.60 2.49 21.91
CA LEU A 39 -3.63 2.53 20.88
C LEU A 39 -3.42 1.56 19.73
N HIS A 40 -2.17 1.19 19.38
CA HIS A 40 -1.89 0.40 18.18
C HIS A 40 -2.24 -1.08 18.38
N PRO A 41 -3.27 -1.63 17.68
CA PRO A 41 -3.77 -2.96 17.97
C PRO A 41 -2.89 -4.11 17.47
N GLY A 42 -2.03 -3.84 16.48
CA GLY A 42 -1.14 -4.84 15.87
C GLY A 42 0.34 -4.67 16.24
N LEU A 43 0.68 -3.82 17.21
CA LEU A 43 2.08 -3.48 17.56
C LEU A 43 2.93 -4.72 17.85
N LEU A 44 2.36 -5.68 18.57
CA LEU A 44 3.03 -6.90 19.01
C LEU A 44 2.65 -8.15 18.18
N ARG A 45 2.00 -8.00 17.02
CA ARG A 45 1.63 -9.14 16.17
C ARG A 45 2.85 -9.87 15.62
N TYR A 46 3.90 -9.13 15.28
CA TYR A 46 5.15 -9.62 14.69
C TYR A 46 6.40 -9.26 15.49
N ASN A 47 6.23 -8.58 16.62
CA ASN A 47 7.32 -8.09 17.45
C ASN A 47 7.06 -8.38 18.92
N THR A 48 8.12 -8.51 19.72
CA THR A 48 8.00 -8.48 21.17
C THR A 48 8.01 -7.04 21.70
N ALA A 49 7.49 -6.83 22.91
CA ALA A 49 7.54 -5.52 23.58
C ALA A 49 8.98 -5.01 23.71
N THR A 50 9.93 -5.90 24.04
CA THR A 50 11.35 -5.56 24.15
C THR A 50 11.93 -5.07 22.82
N GLN A 51 11.57 -5.71 21.69
CA GLN A 51 12.03 -5.28 20.37
C GLN A 51 11.50 -3.89 20.00
N ILE A 52 10.22 -3.62 20.25
CA ILE A 52 9.62 -2.31 20.01
C ILE A 52 10.28 -1.24 20.90
N SER A 53 10.43 -1.53 22.21
CA SER A 53 11.09 -0.60 23.13
C SER A 53 12.51 -0.25 22.67
N ALA A 54 13.33 -1.25 22.36
CA ALA A 54 14.70 -1.04 21.91
C ALA A 54 14.80 -0.18 20.65
N ARG A 55 13.86 -0.34 19.67
CA ARG A 55 13.82 0.47 18.45
C ARG A 55 13.42 1.91 18.73
N LEU A 56 12.46 2.13 19.63
CA LEU A 56 12.06 3.49 20.04
C LEU A 56 13.14 4.18 20.87
N ASP A 57 13.88 3.44 21.71
CA ASP A 57 15.03 3.97 22.46
C ASP A 57 16.16 4.38 21.50
N GLY A 58 16.43 3.56 20.47
CA GLY A 58 17.36 3.90 19.41
C GLY A 58 16.93 5.16 18.63
N LEU A 59 15.66 5.25 18.26
CA LEU A 59 15.12 6.43 17.57
C LEU A 59 15.23 7.70 18.44
N ALA A 60 14.91 7.60 19.73
CA ALA A 60 15.04 8.72 20.66
C ALA A 60 16.50 9.19 20.77
N THR A 61 17.44 8.23 20.83
CA THR A 61 18.87 8.52 20.85
C THR A 61 19.33 9.22 19.56
N ASP A 62 18.87 8.76 18.39
CA ASP A 62 19.23 9.36 17.10
C ASP A 62 18.61 10.76 16.97
N TRP A 63 17.36 10.96 17.44
CA TRP A 63 16.66 12.23 17.34
C TRP A 63 17.07 13.27 18.39
N ALA A 64 17.73 12.87 19.45
CA ALA A 64 18.36 13.78 20.41
C ALA A 64 19.63 14.44 19.84
N ARG A 65 20.29 13.81 18.85
CA ARG A 65 21.52 14.31 18.22
C ARG A 65 21.20 15.29 17.09
N PRO A 66 22.02 16.31 16.88
CA PRO A 66 21.91 17.19 15.71
C PRO A 66 22.04 16.39 14.40
N SER A 67 21.02 16.47 13.54
CA SER A 67 21.00 15.79 12.22
C SER A 67 20.00 16.48 11.30
N GLY A 68 20.07 16.16 9.99
CA GLY A 68 19.17 16.70 8.98
C GLY A 68 17.77 16.08 9.06
N PHE A 69 16.78 16.78 8.48
CA PHE A 69 15.40 16.31 8.43
C PHE A 69 15.27 14.96 7.75
N ARG A 70 15.97 14.77 6.63
CA ARG A 70 15.92 13.54 5.83
C ARG A 70 16.47 12.33 6.59
N ASP A 71 17.56 12.52 7.34
CA ASP A 71 18.12 11.45 8.18
C ASP A 71 17.15 11.02 9.27
N ARG A 72 16.48 11.99 9.90
CA ARG A 72 15.47 11.73 10.93
C ARG A 72 14.21 11.07 10.36
N PHE A 73 13.77 11.53 9.19
CA PHE A 73 12.66 10.90 8.48
C PHE A 73 13.00 9.45 8.11
N LEU A 74 14.22 9.19 7.63
CA LEU A 74 14.70 7.84 7.33
C LEU A 74 14.72 6.94 8.58
N ALA A 75 15.19 7.47 9.71
CA ALA A 75 15.20 6.73 10.98
C ALA A 75 13.77 6.37 11.44
N LEU A 76 12.82 7.33 11.38
CA LEU A 76 11.41 7.08 11.68
C LEU A 76 10.81 6.04 10.74
N THR A 77 11.07 6.15 9.42
CA THR A 77 10.58 5.21 8.41
C THR A 77 11.04 3.78 8.69
N ARG A 78 12.30 3.58 9.09
CA ARG A 78 12.82 2.26 9.49
C ARG A 78 12.08 1.70 10.70
N VAL A 79 11.82 2.54 11.71
CA VAL A 79 11.12 2.11 12.92
C VAL A 79 9.67 1.77 12.62
N THR A 80 8.95 2.58 11.84
CA THR A 80 7.56 2.30 11.46
C THR A 80 7.44 1.05 10.59
N ALA A 81 8.30 0.87 9.58
CA ALA A 81 8.33 -0.33 8.74
C ALA A 81 8.58 -1.60 9.56
N SER A 82 9.37 -1.51 10.63
CA SER A 82 9.68 -2.64 11.51
C SER A 82 8.49 -3.15 12.33
N VAL A 83 7.41 -2.37 12.46
CA VAL A 83 6.14 -2.81 13.07
C VAL A 83 5.49 -3.91 12.23
N ARG A 84 5.76 -3.95 10.93
CA ARG A 84 5.18 -4.88 9.97
C ARG A 84 3.65 -4.73 9.89
N CYS A 85 3.20 -3.48 9.83
CA CYS A 85 1.81 -3.11 9.60
C CYS A 85 1.71 -2.27 8.33
N GLY A 86 0.87 -2.68 7.39
CA GLY A 86 0.69 -2.00 6.11
C GLY A 86 0.11 -0.58 6.23
N HIS A 87 -0.45 -0.26 7.40
CA HIS A 87 -1.10 1.03 7.68
C HIS A 87 -0.34 1.89 8.72
N THR A 88 0.92 1.55 9.04
CA THR A 88 1.75 2.31 10.00
C THR A 88 2.99 2.84 9.31
N TYR A 89 3.01 4.12 8.99
CA TYR A 89 4.12 4.78 8.29
C TYR A 89 4.06 6.30 8.47
N PRO A 90 5.19 7.03 8.30
CA PRO A 90 5.16 8.48 8.24
C PRO A 90 4.56 8.91 6.91
N SER A 91 3.33 9.44 6.97
CA SER A 91 2.54 9.75 5.77
C SER A 91 2.91 11.11 5.17
N PRO A 92 3.36 11.18 3.91
CA PRO A 92 3.56 12.45 3.22
C PRO A 92 2.22 13.15 2.90
N TYR A 93 1.13 12.39 2.74
CA TYR A 93 -0.21 12.94 2.47
C TYR A 93 -0.73 13.79 3.64
N ASN A 94 -0.47 13.32 4.87
CA ASN A 94 -0.95 13.95 6.10
C ASN A 94 0.06 14.94 6.70
N GLY A 95 1.32 14.93 6.23
CA GLY A 95 2.40 15.76 6.74
C GLY A 95 2.34 17.24 6.35
N GLY A 96 1.48 17.59 5.40
CA GLY A 96 1.34 18.95 4.89
C GLY A 96 2.50 19.42 3.99
N GLN A 97 2.33 20.60 3.37
CA GLN A 97 3.29 21.14 2.39
C GLN A 97 4.71 21.35 2.95
N GLY A 98 4.82 21.69 4.23
CA GLY A 98 6.13 21.88 4.87
C GLY A 98 6.96 20.62 4.95
N VAL A 99 6.34 19.47 5.15
CA VAL A 99 7.01 18.14 5.13
C VAL A 99 7.36 17.76 3.71
N VAL A 100 6.42 17.90 2.77
CA VAL A 100 6.61 17.58 1.36
C VAL A 100 7.79 18.35 0.77
N SER A 101 7.88 19.66 0.99
CA SER A 101 8.97 20.51 0.46
C SER A 101 10.35 20.15 1.04
N ARG A 102 10.40 19.58 2.24
CA ARG A 102 11.65 19.09 2.86
C ARG A 102 12.06 17.70 2.37
N LEU A 103 11.10 16.87 1.99
CA LEU A 103 11.36 15.54 1.39
C LEU A 103 11.80 15.65 -0.07
N TYR A 104 11.22 16.61 -0.83
CA TYR A 104 11.45 16.78 -2.27
C TYR A 104 12.04 18.15 -2.62
N PRO A 105 13.16 18.57 -1.97
CA PRO A 105 13.74 19.90 -2.23
C PRO A 105 14.46 19.96 -3.57
N ASP A 106 14.83 18.83 -4.14
CA ASP A 106 15.77 18.71 -5.24
C ASP A 106 15.16 17.99 -6.45
N ARG A 107 15.82 18.12 -7.59
CA ARG A 107 15.63 17.31 -8.78
C ARG A 107 16.35 15.97 -8.55
N ALA A 108 15.62 14.95 -8.09
CA ALA A 108 16.20 13.67 -7.66
C ALA A 108 15.37 12.43 -8.08
N LEU A 109 14.24 12.61 -8.81
CA LEU A 109 13.33 11.53 -9.16
C LEU A 109 13.70 10.91 -10.51
N VAL A 110 13.67 9.57 -10.62
CA VAL A 110 14.02 8.87 -11.87
C VAL A 110 13.07 9.26 -13.01
N PRO A 111 13.58 9.43 -14.27
CA PRO A 111 12.80 9.97 -15.38
C PRO A 111 12.05 8.91 -16.17
N PHE A 112 11.55 7.87 -15.50
CA PHE A 112 10.75 6.80 -16.11
C PHE A 112 9.81 6.16 -15.08
N ARG A 113 8.75 5.50 -15.57
CA ARG A 113 7.98 4.53 -14.78
C ARG A 113 8.62 3.16 -14.92
N PHE A 114 8.48 2.33 -13.89
CA PHE A 114 9.03 0.97 -13.92
C PHE A 114 8.28 0.05 -12.96
N ARG A 115 8.48 -1.25 -13.18
CA ARG A 115 8.06 -2.33 -12.29
C ARG A 115 9.22 -3.23 -11.93
N TRP A 116 9.11 -3.91 -10.80
CA TRP A 116 10.03 -4.99 -10.43
C TRP A 116 9.49 -6.33 -10.95
N LEU A 117 10.13 -6.86 -11.99
CA LEU A 117 9.78 -8.16 -12.58
C LEU A 117 10.90 -9.16 -12.27
N ALA A 118 10.61 -10.22 -11.48
CA ALA A 118 11.59 -11.21 -11.05
C ALA A 118 12.89 -10.58 -10.47
N GLY A 119 12.75 -9.48 -9.69
CA GLY A 119 13.87 -8.76 -9.08
C GLY A 119 14.62 -7.82 -10.04
N GLN A 120 14.19 -7.64 -11.28
CA GLN A 120 14.73 -6.70 -12.24
C GLN A 120 13.88 -5.41 -12.28
N MET A 121 14.53 -4.25 -12.31
CA MET A 121 13.89 -2.96 -12.56
C MET A 121 13.62 -2.82 -14.06
N VAL A 122 12.36 -2.93 -14.46
CA VAL A 122 11.94 -2.93 -15.88
C VAL A 122 11.14 -1.68 -16.18
N VAL A 123 11.60 -0.88 -17.12
CA VAL A 123 10.91 0.34 -17.56
C VAL A 123 9.57 -0.01 -18.20
N THR A 124 8.52 0.70 -17.77
CA THR A 124 7.17 0.60 -18.36
C THR A 124 6.83 1.83 -19.21
N ARG A 125 7.43 2.98 -18.90
CA ARG A 125 7.22 4.24 -19.66
C ARG A 125 8.42 5.17 -19.50
N ASP A 126 8.87 5.73 -20.63
CA ASP A 126 9.85 6.81 -20.64
C ASP A 126 9.19 8.16 -20.30
N ASN A 127 9.75 8.86 -19.33
CA ASN A 127 9.36 10.21 -18.95
C ASN A 127 10.44 11.26 -19.26
N THR A 128 11.51 10.91 -19.99
CA THR A 128 12.51 11.90 -20.42
C THR A 128 11.94 12.86 -21.47
N GLY A 129 10.98 12.40 -22.29
CA GLY A 129 10.48 13.08 -23.48
C GLY A 129 11.37 12.89 -24.71
N GLU A 130 12.48 12.14 -24.58
CA GLU A 130 13.51 11.94 -25.62
C GLU A 130 13.59 10.48 -26.08
N GLY A 131 12.78 9.59 -25.53
CA GLY A 131 12.78 8.16 -25.89
C GLY A 131 14.02 7.40 -25.42
N ARG A 132 14.66 7.85 -24.33
CA ARG A 132 15.93 7.25 -23.84
C ARG A 132 15.75 5.87 -23.21
N PHE A 133 14.56 5.59 -22.68
CA PHE A 133 14.25 4.36 -21.97
C PHE A 133 13.00 3.70 -22.56
N ALA A 134 13.18 2.85 -23.57
CA ALA A 134 12.06 2.13 -24.16
C ALA A 134 11.37 1.20 -23.14
N PRO A 135 10.05 1.00 -23.21
CA PRO A 135 9.37 -0.01 -22.42
C PRO A 135 10.02 -1.40 -22.58
N GLY A 136 10.14 -2.15 -21.48
CA GLY A 136 10.84 -3.43 -21.43
C GLY A 136 12.36 -3.33 -21.17
N THR A 137 12.94 -2.12 -21.20
CA THR A 137 14.35 -1.92 -20.85
C THR A 137 14.60 -2.29 -19.39
N VAL A 138 15.60 -3.12 -19.13
CA VAL A 138 16.08 -3.43 -17.77
C VAL A 138 17.09 -2.39 -17.34
N ILE A 139 16.93 -1.81 -16.16
CA ILE A 139 17.92 -0.96 -15.50
C ILE A 139 18.70 -1.83 -14.52
N ALA A 140 19.97 -2.07 -14.80
CA ALA A 140 20.84 -2.93 -14.00
C ALA A 140 21.47 -2.19 -12.82
N ALA A 141 21.80 -0.89 -12.99
CA ALA A 141 22.39 -0.05 -11.93
C ALA A 141 21.98 1.42 -12.08
N ILE A 142 21.99 2.15 -10.96
CA ILE A 142 21.84 3.61 -10.89
C ILE A 142 23.10 4.15 -10.20
N GLU A 143 23.83 5.09 -10.83
CA GLU A 143 25.11 5.62 -10.30
C GLU A 143 26.08 4.49 -9.89
N GLY A 144 26.16 3.43 -10.70
CA GLY A 144 27.01 2.26 -10.44
C GLY A 144 26.51 1.33 -9.33
N VAL A 145 25.43 1.67 -8.61
CA VAL A 145 24.86 0.79 -7.59
C VAL A 145 23.87 -0.16 -8.24
N PRO A 146 24.05 -1.50 -8.16
CA PRO A 146 23.13 -2.46 -8.73
C PRO A 146 21.69 -2.28 -8.20
N THR A 147 20.70 -2.30 -9.09
CA THR A 147 19.30 -2.06 -8.71
C THR A 147 18.77 -3.12 -7.73
N ARG A 148 19.26 -4.36 -7.80
CA ARG A 148 18.95 -5.42 -6.81
C ARG A 148 19.39 -5.04 -5.39
N ASP A 149 20.54 -4.36 -5.25
CA ASP A 149 21.09 -3.97 -3.95
C ASP A 149 20.33 -2.74 -3.43
N LEU A 150 19.89 -1.85 -4.33
CA LEU A 150 18.96 -0.76 -3.99
C LEU A 150 17.63 -1.32 -3.50
N LEU A 151 17.04 -2.29 -4.22
CA LEU A 151 15.77 -2.92 -3.80
C LEU A 151 15.90 -3.56 -2.41
N ALA A 152 16.97 -4.32 -2.16
CA ALA A 152 17.22 -4.96 -0.87
C ALA A 152 17.26 -3.95 0.30
N ARG A 153 17.76 -2.74 0.04
CA ARG A 153 17.78 -1.65 1.04
C ARG A 153 16.45 -0.95 1.17
N LEU A 154 15.74 -0.74 0.04
CA LEU A 154 14.46 -0.02 -0.02
C LEU A 154 13.31 -0.80 0.63
N ILE A 155 13.25 -2.13 0.46
CA ILE A 155 12.19 -2.95 1.07
C ILE A 155 12.22 -2.91 2.60
N LEU A 156 13.37 -2.57 3.23
CA LEU A 156 13.48 -2.39 4.67
C LEU A 156 12.80 -1.10 5.17
N LEU A 157 12.47 -0.19 4.26
CA LEU A 157 11.77 1.07 4.54
C LEU A 157 10.28 0.99 4.21
N ALA A 158 9.89 -0.04 3.46
CA ALA A 158 8.53 -0.18 2.96
C ALA A 158 7.59 -0.80 4.01
N ARG A 159 6.40 -0.21 4.12
CA ARG A 159 5.32 -0.78 4.94
C ARG A 159 4.74 -2.04 4.28
N ALA A 160 4.41 -3.04 5.06
CA ALA A 160 3.56 -4.16 4.65
C ALA A 160 3.11 -4.94 5.88
N ASP A 161 2.03 -5.72 5.76
CA ASP A 161 1.58 -6.59 6.83
C ASP A 161 2.44 -7.86 6.89
N GLY A 162 3.03 -8.12 8.04
CA GLY A 162 3.82 -9.31 8.30
C GLY A 162 5.03 -9.50 7.37
N GLY A 163 5.20 -10.73 6.91
CA GLY A 163 6.28 -11.17 6.01
C GLY A 163 6.00 -10.96 4.52
N ASN A 164 5.01 -10.14 4.14
CA ASN A 164 4.65 -9.96 2.73
C ASN A 164 5.64 -9.04 1.97
N ASP A 165 6.75 -9.62 1.54
CA ASP A 165 7.76 -8.87 0.77
C ASP A 165 7.28 -8.50 -0.64
N GLY A 166 6.34 -9.23 -1.24
CA GLY A 166 5.71 -8.85 -2.50
C GLY A 166 5.08 -7.45 -2.44
N LYS A 167 4.37 -7.15 -1.35
CA LYS A 167 3.83 -5.80 -1.11
C LYS A 167 4.93 -4.76 -0.97
N ARG A 168 6.03 -5.06 -0.25
CA ARG A 168 7.16 -4.14 -0.10
C ARG A 168 7.82 -3.82 -1.45
N VAL A 169 8.00 -4.84 -2.28
CA VAL A 169 8.53 -4.68 -3.64
C VAL A 169 7.59 -3.85 -4.50
N SER A 170 6.28 -4.12 -4.45
CA SER A 170 5.26 -3.38 -5.19
C SER A 170 5.25 -1.88 -4.84
N LEU A 171 5.43 -1.52 -3.56
CA LEU A 171 5.55 -0.13 -3.11
C LEU A 171 6.83 0.56 -3.60
N MET A 172 7.84 -0.20 -4.02
CA MET A 172 9.08 0.32 -4.61
C MET A 172 9.02 0.39 -6.13
N GLU A 173 7.85 0.37 -6.73
CA GLU A 173 7.61 0.66 -8.15
C GLU A 173 7.26 2.13 -8.36
N VAL A 174 7.40 2.61 -9.58
CA VAL A 174 6.90 3.92 -10.03
C VAL A 174 5.88 3.65 -11.12
N ARG A 175 4.63 3.57 -10.74
CA ARG A 175 3.52 3.20 -11.64
C ARG A 175 2.82 4.41 -12.25
N GLY A 176 2.81 5.53 -11.56
CA GLY A 176 2.05 6.72 -11.91
C GLY A 176 0.63 6.69 -11.34
N ASP A 177 0.40 5.84 -10.37
CA ASP A 177 -0.91 5.70 -9.73
C ASP A 177 -1.05 6.63 -8.53
N ASP A 178 0.07 7.05 -7.94
CA ASP A 178 0.12 7.82 -6.72
C ASP A 178 0.73 9.21 -6.92
N ARG A 179 0.23 10.20 -6.15
CA ARG A 179 0.82 11.54 -6.10
C ARG A 179 2.22 11.54 -5.51
N PHE A 180 2.48 10.65 -4.53
CA PHE A 180 3.76 10.47 -3.86
C PHE A 180 4.17 9.01 -3.93
N GLU A 181 4.87 8.64 -4.99
CA GLU A 181 5.40 7.29 -5.13
C GLU A 181 6.39 6.99 -4.00
N THR A 182 6.19 5.88 -3.31
CA THR A 182 7.03 5.49 -2.16
C THR A 182 8.51 5.36 -2.54
N PHE A 183 8.79 4.86 -3.75
CA PHE A 183 10.15 4.79 -4.28
C PHE A 183 10.80 6.18 -4.39
N ASP A 184 10.08 7.17 -4.89
CA ASP A 184 10.58 8.54 -5.07
C ASP A 184 10.89 9.22 -3.72
N ILE A 185 10.17 8.85 -2.65
CA ILE A 185 10.48 9.31 -1.29
C ILE A 185 11.76 8.66 -0.78
N HIS A 186 11.90 7.34 -0.95
CA HIS A 186 12.91 6.56 -0.27
C HIS A 186 14.24 6.51 -1.01
N LEU A 187 14.26 6.46 -2.35
CA LEU A 187 15.50 6.38 -3.11
C LEU A 187 16.45 7.53 -2.77
N PRO A 188 16.04 8.81 -2.78
CA PRO A 188 16.97 9.90 -2.46
C PRO A 188 17.47 9.90 -1.02
N LEU A 189 16.81 9.17 -0.10
CA LEU A 189 17.29 9.02 1.29
C LEU A 189 18.47 8.04 1.41
N ILE A 190 18.58 7.08 0.49
CA ILE A 190 19.61 6.03 0.52
C ILE A 190 20.64 6.15 -0.59
N LEU A 191 20.32 6.86 -1.66
CA LEU A 191 21.20 7.18 -2.79
C LEU A 191 21.02 8.66 -3.14
N PRO A 192 21.89 9.56 -2.66
CA PRO A 192 21.78 10.99 -2.91
C PRO A 192 22.00 11.30 -4.38
N LEU A 193 20.90 11.51 -5.11
CA LEU A 193 20.88 11.87 -6.52
C LEU A 193 20.61 13.36 -6.67
N ARG A 194 21.20 14.02 -7.68
CA ARG A 194 20.92 15.43 -8.00
C ARG A 194 21.09 15.69 -9.49
N ASP A 195 20.14 16.45 -10.06
CA ASP A 195 20.12 16.96 -11.42
C ASP A 195 20.13 15.89 -12.52
N SER A 196 21.08 14.98 -12.53
CA SER A 196 21.18 13.88 -13.50
C SER A 196 21.80 12.65 -12.85
N ALA A 197 21.56 11.47 -13.44
CA ALA A 197 22.15 10.21 -13.00
C ALA A 197 22.56 9.35 -14.19
N ASP A 198 23.52 8.45 -13.94
CA ASP A 198 23.94 7.42 -14.88
C ASP A 198 23.14 6.14 -14.62
N PHE A 199 22.43 5.66 -15.64
CA PHE A 199 21.64 4.44 -15.64
C PHE A 199 22.33 3.38 -16.49
N THR A 200 22.83 2.31 -15.87
CA THR A 200 23.37 1.16 -16.60
C THR A 200 22.20 0.26 -16.99
N LEU A 201 22.06 -0.01 -18.28
CA LEU A 201 21.04 -0.88 -18.84
C LEU A 201 21.42 -2.35 -18.73
N GLY A 202 20.47 -3.25 -18.91
CA GLY A 202 20.70 -4.69 -18.87
C GLY A 202 21.68 -5.23 -19.94
N ASP A 203 21.89 -4.47 -21.03
CA ASP A 203 22.85 -4.78 -22.09
C ASP A 203 24.26 -4.19 -21.81
N GLY A 204 24.46 -3.55 -20.66
CA GLY A 204 25.73 -2.96 -20.22
C GLY A 204 25.96 -1.51 -20.69
N ARG A 205 25.12 -0.95 -21.55
CA ARG A 205 25.22 0.47 -21.93
C ARG A 205 24.87 1.37 -20.76
N THR A 206 25.50 2.53 -20.66
CA THR A 206 25.15 3.56 -19.69
C THR A 206 24.47 4.73 -20.38
N VAL A 207 23.35 5.15 -19.85
CA VAL A 207 22.57 6.31 -20.31
C VAL A 207 22.56 7.36 -19.20
N ARG A 208 23.11 8.53 -19.45
CA ARG A 208 22.98 9.69 -18.56
C ARG A 208 21.69 10.41 -18.87
N ALA A 209 20.88 10.65 -17.84
CA ALA A 209 19.60 11.37 -18.00
C ALA A 209 19.38 12.36 -16.84
N SER A 210 18.70 13.47 -17.16
CA SER A 210 18.23 14.42 -16.16
C SER A 210 17.17 13.78 -15.28
N LEU A 211 17.29 13.97 -13.98
CA LEU A 211 16.29 13.59 -13.00
C LEU A 211 15.13 14.60 -13.00
N LEU A 212 14.04 14.25 -12.38
CA LEU A 212 12.84 15.09 -12.31
C LEU A 212 12.67 15.71 -10.92
N THR A 213 12.06 16.88 -10.87
CA THR A 213 11.44 17.40 -9.65
C THR A 213 10.08 16.71 -9.44
N LEU A 214 9.51 16.84 -8.23
CA LEU A 214 8.15 16.33 -7.97
C LEU A 214 7.12 16.96 -8.92
N ALA A 215 7.21 18.27 -9.17
CA ALA A 215 6.29 18.97 -10.07
C ALA A 215 6.41 18.47 -11.53
N GLU A 216 7.64 18.26 -12.03
CA GLU A 216 7.86 17.69 -13.38
C GLU A 216 7.37 16.26 -13.49
N ARG A 217 7.58 15.43 -12.42
CA ARG A 217 7.06 14.08 -12.37
C ARG A 217 5.54 14.08 -12.48
N GLN A 218 4.86 14.90 -11.68
CA GLN A 218 3.40 15.01 -11.70
C GLN A 218 2.87 15.51 -13.05
N ALA A 219 3.53 16.50 -13.66
CA ALA A 219 3.15 17.02 -14.98
C ALA A 219 3.29 15.97 -16.10
N ARG A 220 4.32 15.11 -16.05
CA ARG A 220 4.57 14.06 -17.05
C ARG A 220 3.83 12.76 -16.77
N GLN A 221 3.32 12.62 -15.57
CA GLN A 221 2.65 11.47 -15.03
C GLN A 221 1.37 11.92 -14.33
N PRO A 222 0.34 12.33 -15.12
CA PRO A 222 -0.95 12.64 -14.53
C PRO A 222 -1.40 11.41 -13.73
N THR A 223 -1.61 11.60 -12.44
CA THR A 223 -2.10 10.54 -11.57
C THR A 223 -3.60 10.45 -11.73
N SER A 224 -4.12 9.24 -11.79
CA SER A 224 -5.56 8.97 -11.72
C SER A 224 -6.12 9.07 -10.30
N THR A 225 -5.29 9.39 -9.32
CA THR A 225 -5.58 9.25 -7.89
C THR A 225 -6.47 10.32 -7.29
N ASP A 226 -6.69 11.42 -8.02
CA ASP A 226 -7.64 12.46 -7.60
C ASP A 226 -8.67 12.71 -8.73
N PRO A 227 -9.55 11.74 -9.05
CA PRO A 227 -10.66 12.02 -9.96
C PRO A 227 -11.50 13.13 -9.35
N ALA A 228 -12.17 13.92 -10.20
CA ALA A 228 -13.16 14.85 -9.71
C ALA A 228 -14.14 14.09 -8.78
N PRO A 229 -14.60 14.68 -7.66
CA PRO A 229 -15.40 13.95 -6.67
C PRO A 229 -16.67 13.29 -7.23
N ASP A 230 -17.21 13.83 -8.32
CA ASP A 230 -18.39 13.33 -9.04
C ASP A 230 -18.06 12.39 -10.20
N ALA A 231 -16.77 12.20 -10.54
CA ALA A 231 -16.37 11.32 -11.62
C ALA A 231 -16.33 9.85 -11.20
N ASN A 232 -16.77 8.98 -12.10
CA ASN A 232 -16.56 7.53 -11.94
C ASN A 232 -15.07 7.21 -12.23
N PRO A 233 -14.29 6.73 -11.23
CA PRO A 233 -12.88 6.41 -11.43
C PRO A 233 -12.67 5.05 -12.13
N TRP A 234 -13.73 4.29 -12.36
CA TRP A 234 -13.69 2.95 -12.90
C TRP A 234 -14.08 2.91 -14.37
N THR A 235 -13.56 1.96 -15.10
CA THR A 235 -13.93 1.74 -16.51
C THR A 235 -14.58 0.38 -16.67
N LEU A 236 -15.67 0.36 -17.43
CA LEU A 236 -16.35 -0.84 -17.87
C LEU A 236 -16.26 -0.91 -19.40
N ASP A 237 -15.58 -1.93 -19.90
CA ASP A 237 -15.58 -2.29 -21.31
C ASP A 237 -16.49 -3.50 -21.53
N ARG A 238 -17.47 -3.37 -22.43
CA ARG A 238 -18.35 -4.46 -22.86
C ARG A 238 -17.91 -4.89 -24.24
N GLY A 239 -17.07 -5.92 -24.30
CA GLY A 239 -16.57 -6.44 -25.56
C GLY A 239 -17.66 -7.15 -26.39
N ASP A 240 -17.48 -7.15 -27.71
CA ASP A 240 -18.33 -7.89 -28.65
C ASP A 240 -18.23 -9.42 -28.45
N ASP A 241 -17.25 -9.87 -27.67
CA ASP A 241 -17.02 -11.27 -27.29
C ASP A 241 -17.99 -11.78 -26.19
N GLY A 242 -18.87 -10.92 -25.69
CA GLY A 242 -19.81 -11.23 -24.61
C GLY A 242 -19.15 -11.28 -23.23
N ILE A 243 -17.98 -10.65 -23.08
CA ILE A 243 -17.24 -10.50 -21.82
C ILE A 243 -17.25 -9.04 -21.41
N ALA A 244 -17.53 -8.79 -20.13
CA ALA A 244 -17.34 -7.48 -19.51
C ALA A 244 -15.99 -7.42 -18.79
N ARG A 245 -15.29 -6.28 -18.92
CA ARG A 245 -14.03 -5.99 -18.25
C ARG A 245 -14.18 -4.75 -17.39
N LEU A 246 -14.20 -4.93 -16.08
CA LEU A 246 -14.31 -3.88 -15.08
C LEU A 246 -12.92 -3.60 -14.49
N THR A 247 -12.37 -2.42 -14.77
CA THR A 247 -11.08 -1.99 -14.19
C THR A 247 -11.32 -1.05 -13.04
N MET A 248 -10.81 -1.41 -11.86
CA MET A 248 -10.98 -0.68 -10.61
C MET A 248 -9.62 -0.41 -9.96
N PRO A 249 -8.88 0.64 -10.38
CA PRO A 249 -7.50 0.89 -9.92
C PRO A 249 -7.41 1.30 -8.44
N GLY A 250 -8.52 1.71 -7.83
CA GLY A 250 -8.59 2.10 -6.42
C GLY A 250 -10.02 2.14 -5.90
N TRP A 251 -10.15 1.98 -4.57
CA TRP A 251 -11.41 2.11 -3.83
C TRP A 251 -11.37 3.23 -2.79
N ALA A 252 -10.37 4.12 -2.87
CA ALA A 252 -10.24 5.27 -1.97
C ALA A 252 -11.24 6.39 -2.31
N LEU A 253 -12.53 6.12 -2.12
CA LEU A 253 -13.66 6.97 -2.49
C LEU A 253 -14.20 7.83 -1.32
N TYR A 254 -13.39 8.09 -0.31
CA TYR A 254 -13.81 8.75 0.94
C TYR A 254 -14.42 10.15 0.74
N ASN A 255 -14.03 10.87 -0.31
CA ASN A 255 -14.54 12.19 -0.66
C ASN A 255 -15.36 12.21 -1.95
N ALA A 256 -15.68 11.03 -2.51
CA ALA A 256 -16.46 10.94 -3.73
C ALA A 256 -17.92 11.35 -3.46
N THR A 257 -18.47 12.18 -4.34
CA THR A 257 -19.91 12.44 -4.45
C THR A 257 -20.58 11.54 -5.48
N PHE A 258 -19.81 10.80 -6.24
CA PHE A 258 -20.25 9.73 -7.13
C PHE A 258 -20.87 8.59 -6.30
N ASP A 259 -22.14 8.26 -6.56
CA ASP A 259 -22.82 7.15 -5.91
C ASP A 259 -22.33 5.80 -6.46
N TRP A 260 -21.16 5.43 -6.02
CA TRP A 260 -20.49 4.20 -6.46
C TRP A 260 -21.27 2.92 -6.07
N LYS A 261 -22.03 2.94 -4.96
CA LYS A 261 -22.79 1.78 -4.51
C LYS A 261 -23.92 1.47 -5.48
N THR A 262 -24.75 2.47 -5.77
CA THR A 262 -25.83 2.35 -6.74
C THR A 262 -25.31 2.02 -8.12
N TRP A 263 -24.22 2.71 -8.56
CA TRP A 263 -23.64 2.45 -9.88
C TRP A 263 -23.15 1.01 -10.01
N LEU A 264 -22.39 0.52 -9.04
CA LEU A 264 -21.80 -0.83 -9.07
C LEU A 264 -22.88 -1.91 -9.00
N GLY A 265 -23.91 -1.73 -8.17
CA GLY A 265 -25.04 -2.62 -8.08
C GLY A 265 -25.83 -2.69 -9.39
N SER A 266 -26.20 -1.55 -9.95
CA SER A 266 -26.94 -1.46 -11.22
C SER A 266 -26.11 -2.04 -12.38
N MET A 267 -24.82 -1.75 -12.43
CA MET A 267 -23.92 -2.30 -13.43
C MET A 267 -23.91 -3.84 -13.42
N MET A 268 -23.80 -4.46 -12.23
CA MET A 268 -23.85 -5.92 -12.09
C MET A 268 -25.20 -6.50 -12.50
N ASP A 269 -26.29 -5.82 -12.14
CA ASP A 269 -27.67 -6.23 -12.49
C ASP A 269 -27.89 -6.12 -14.03
N ASP A 270 -27.35 -5.08 -14.68
CA ASP A 270 -27.41 -4.89 -16.15
C ASP A 270 -26.61 -5.97 -16.88
N LEU A 271 -25.37 -6.26 -16.45
CA LEU A 271 -24.57 -7.33 -17.05
C LEU A 271 -25.29 -8.68 -16.99
N THR A 272 -25.99 -8.94 -15.88
CA THR A 272 -26.80 -10.15 -15.73
C THR A 272 -28.02 -10.13 -16.66
N GLY A 273 -28.73 -8.99 -16.75
CA GLY A 273 -29.90 -8.80 -17.59
C GLY A 273 -29.58 -8.91 -19.09
N ASP A 274 -28.44 -8.44 -19.50
CA ASP A 274 -27.93 -8.47 -20.89
C ASP A 274 -27.35 -9.84 -21.28
N GLY A 275 -27.29 -10.79 -20.35
CA GLY A 275 -26.80 -12.14 -20.59
C GLY A 275 -25.29 -12.21 -20.85
N VAL A 276 -24.51 -11.29 -20.26
CA VAL A 276 -23.05 -11.32 -20.31
C VAL A 276 -22.54 -12.63 -19.72
N ARG A 277 -21.70 -13.35 -20.48
CA ARG A 277 -21.26 -14.71 -20.15
C ARG A 277 -20.05 -14.75 -19.22
N GLY A 278 -19.21 -13.72 -19.24
CA GLY A 278 -17.99 -13.63 -18.47
C GLY A 278 -17.73 -12.21 -17.94
N LEU A 279 -17.23 -12.12 -16.72
CA LEU A 279 -16.79 -10.88 -16.10
C LEU A 279 -15.34 -10.99 -15.67
N ILE A 280 -14.51 -10.04 -16.10
CA ILE A 280 -13.16 -9.87 -15.60
C ILE A 280 -13.13 -8.61 -14.74
N VAL A 281 -12.74 -8.74 -13.49
CA VAL A 281 -12.54 -7.62 -12.56
C VAL A 281 -11.05 -7.41 -12.40
N ASP A 282 -10.53 -6.30 -12.90
CA ASP A 282 -9.11 -5.93 -12.78
C ASP A 282 -8.89 -5.06 -11.55
N LEU A 283 -8.28 -5.64 -10.53
CA LEU A 283 -7.94 -4.99 -9.26
C LEU A 283 -6.43 -4.70 -9.14
N ARG A 284 -5.64 -4.93 -10.18
CA ARG A 284 -4.19 -4.70 -10.10
C ARG A 284 -3.91 -3.22 -9.81
N GLY A 285 -3.02 -2.97 -8.85
CA GLY A 285 -2.72 -1.62 -8.37
C GLY A 285 -3.63 -1.15 -7.22
N ASN A 286 -4.78 -1.78 -6.98
CA ASN A 286 -5.75 -1.35 -6.00
C ASN A 286 -5.34 -1.72 -4.57
N GLU A 287 -5.04 -0.71 -3.73
CA GLU A 287 -4.64 -0.90 -2.32
C GLU A 287 -5.84 -1.00 -1.34
N GLY A 288 -7.06 -0.94 -1.84
CA GLY A 288 -8.28 -0.94 -1.02
C GLY A 288 -8.89 0.45 -0.87
N GLY A 289 -9.62 0.64 0.20
CA GLY A 289 -10.41 1.84 0.49
C GLY A 289 -11.78 1.45 1.03
N GLU A 290 -12.84 1.92 0.38
CA GLU A 290 -14.24 1.56 0.70
C GLU A 290 -14.52 0.07 0.43
N ASP A 291 -15.56 -0.46 1.06
CA ASP A 291 -15.96 -1.88 0.92
C ASP A 291 -16.72 -2.17 -0.40
N CYS A 292 -16.20 -1.69 -1.53
CA CYS A 292 -16.80 -1.87 -2.86
C CYS A 292 -17.00 -3.35 -3.22
N GLY A 293 -16.11 -4.20 -2.76
CA GLY A 293 -16.20 -5.65 -2.94
C GLY A 293 -17.46 -6.28 -2.38
N ASN A 294 -18.06 -5.69 -1.34
CA ASN A 294 -19.27 -6.22 -0.73
C ASN A 294 -20.46 -6.13 -1.69
N VAL A 295 -20.55 -5.05 -2.48
CA VAL A 295 -21.60 -4.88 -3.51
C VAL A 295 -21.46 -5.93 -4.61
N MET A 296 -20.22 -6.23 -5.05
CA MET A 296 -19.98 -7.30 -6.02
C MET A 296 -20.29 -8.68 -5.43
N LEU A 297 -19.85 -8.95 -4.20
CA LEU A 297 -20.14 -10.23 -3.53
C LEU A 297 -21.63 -10.49 -3.43
N SER A 298 -22.46 -9.47 -3.10
CA SER A 298 -23.90 -9.63 -2.97
C SER A 298 -24.58 -10.08 -4.27
N ARG A 299 -23.97 -9.84 -5.44
CA ARG A 299 -24.45 -10.25 -6.78
C ARG A 299 -23.80 -11.56 -7.28
N LEU A 300 -22.84 -12.10 -6.54
CA LEU A 300 -22.21 -13.38 -6.89
C LEU A 300 -22.77 -14.56 -6.07
N ILE A 301 -23.44 -14.29 -4.97
CA ILE A 301 -23.95 -15.30 -4.02
C ILE A 301 -25.44 -15.56 -4.19
N ASP A 302 -25.91 -16.73 -3.75
CA ASP A 302 -27.34 -17.12 -3.72
C ASP A 302 -27.88 -17.34 -2.28
N ARG A 303 -27.01 -17.19 -1.28
CA ARG A 303 -27.31 -17.32 0.14
C ARG A 303 -26.42 -16.39 0.93
N ASP A 304 -26.80 -16.11 2.16
CA ASP A 304 -26.02 -15.30 3.09
C ASP A 304 -24.58 -15.81 3.19
N LEU A 305 -23.62 -14.90 3.00
CA LEU A 305 -22.20 -15.15 3.08
C LEU A 305 -21.65 -14.49 4.35
N PRO A 306 -21.35 -15.25 5.40
CA PRO A 306 -20.58 -14.71 6.51
C PRO A 306 -19.20 -14.35 5.97
N LEU A 307 -18.83 -13.09 6.07
CA LEU A 307 -17.45 -12.72 5.85
C LEU A 307 -16.66 -13.37 6.98
N SER A 308 -15.71 -14.22 6.65
CA SER A 308 -14.76 -14.82 7.62
C SER A 308 -13.87 -13.76 8.26
N ARG A 309 -14.34 -12.51 8.25
CA ARG A 309 -13.67 -11.40 8.88
C ARG A 309 -13.76 -11.64 10.37
N ASP A 310 -12.64 -11.86 10.86
CA ASP A 310 -12.19 -11.78 12.20
C ASP A 310 -12.96 -10.70 12.95
N GLN A 311 -13.31 -11.03 14.17
CA GLN A 311 -13.83 -10.02 15.07
C GLN A 311 -12.92 -8.79 15.07
N ARG A 312 -13.53 -7.63 15.10
CA ARG A 312 -12.81 -6.34 15.14
C ARG A 312 -12.38 -6.07 16.58
N TRP A 313 -11.12 -5.73 16.75
CA TRP A 313 -10.48 -5.55 18.04
C TRP A 313 -9.80 -4.21 18.13
N VAL A 314 -9.95 -3.52 19.27
CA VAL A 314 -9.27 -2.27 19.60
C VAL A 314 -8.48 -2.44 20.88
N ARG A 315 -7.45 -1.59 21.11
CA ARG A 315 -6.60 -1.64 22.29
C ARG A 315 -7.15 -0.85 23.47
N TYR A 316 -8.10 0.02 23.24
CA TYR A 316 -8.58 0.96 24.24
C TYR A 316 -10.10 1.09 24.13
N ARG A 317 -10.72 1.50 25.24
CA ARG A 317 -12.11 1.97 25.29
C ARG A 317 -12.16 3.49 25.10
N ARG A 318 -11.28 4.21 25.80
CA ARG A 318 -11.06 5.64 25.69
C ARG A 318 -9.57 5.93 25.49
N ALA A 319 -9.25 6.76 24.51
CA ALA A 319 -7.87 7.20 24.27
C ALA A 319 -7.38 8.05 25.45
N PRO A 320 -6.11 7.93 25.86
CA PRO A 320 -5.56 8.74 26.94
C PRO A 320 -5.67 10.24 26.66
N ASP A 321 -6.21 11.02 27.59
CA ASP A 321 -6.45 12.46 27.42
C ASP A 321 -5.16 13.23 27.07
N ALA A 322 -4.02 12.81 27.61
CA ALA A 322 -2.71 13.41 27.29
C ALA A 322 -2.31 13.29 25.80
N LEU A 323 -2.87 12.34 25.07
CA LEU A 323 -2.61 12.16 23.65
C LEU A 323 -3.57 12.95 22.75
N HIS A 324 -4.74 13.38 23.26
CA HIS A 324 -5.76 14.04 22.45
C HIS A 324 -5.24 15.22 21.58
N PRO A 325 -4.31 16.07 22.08
CA PRO A 325 -3.77 17.18 21.27
C PRO A 325 -3.00 16.74 20.01
N TYR A 326 -2.53 15.49 19.98
CA TYR A 326 -1.70 14.94 18.91
C TYR A 326 -2.48 13.99 17.98
N LEU A 327 -3.72 13.60 18.37
CA LEU A 327 -4.55 12.66 17.62
C LEU A 327 -5.50 13.41 16.69
N ASN A 328 -5.12 13.51 15.40
CA ASN A 328 -6.02 13.99 14.38
C ASN A 328 -6.82 12.84 13.75
N THR A 329 -8.09 13.07 13.40
CA THR A 329 -8.97 12.07 12.78
C THR A 329 -10.16 12.75 12.13
N TRP A 330 -10.80 12.07 11.18
CA TRP A 330 -12.05 12.52 10.55
C TRP A 330 -13.29 12.31 11.44
N ASP A 331 -13.24 11.39 12.41
CA ASP A 331 -14.35 11.11 13.35
C ASP A 331 -13.84 11.14 14.79
N LYS A 332 -14.24 12.17 15.52
CA LYS A 332 -13.84 12.37 16.94
C LYS A 332 -14.38 11.29 17.88
N SER A 333 -15.42 10.54 17.47
CA SER A 333 -15.93 9.43 18.28
C SER A 333 -14.92 8.29 18.42
N PHE A 334 -13.87 8.23 17.60
CA PHE A 334 -12.76 7.27 17.79
C PHE A 334 -11.94 7.53 19.06
N LEU A 335 -12.03 8.72 19.67
CA LEU A 335 -11.39 9.00 20.95
C LEU A 335 -12.02 8.22 22.12
N ASP A 336 -13.30 7.87 22.00
CA ASP A 336 -14.01 7.09 23.02
C ASP A 336 -15.06 6.18 22.37
N TRP A 337 -14.77 4.88 22.36
CA TRP A 337 -15.67 3.86 21.84
C TRP A 337 -16.84 3.56 22.77
N GLY A 338 -16.77 4.02 24.03
CA GLY A 338 -17.82 3.80 25.03
C GLY A 338 -18.18 2.32 25.22
N ASP A 339 -19.49 2.03 25.22
CA ASP A 339 -19.99 0.67 25.40
C ASP A 339 -19.82 -0.22 24.15
N GLN A 340 -19.43 0.37 23.01
CA GLN A 340 -19.12 -0.38 21.79
C GLN A 340 -17.78 -1.14 21.88
N ALA A 341 -16.92 -0.82 22.85
CA ALA A 341 -15.69 -1.56 23.13
C ALA A 341 -15.91 -2.49 24.34
N VAL A 342 -16.23 -3.75 24.06
CA VAL A 342 -16.53 -4.77 25.07
C VAL A 342 -15.27 -5.50 25.47
N ALA A 343 -14.95 -5.53 26.77
CA ALA A 343 -13.77 -6.23 27.28
C ALA A 343 -13.79 -7.72 26.90
N SER A 344 -12.63 -8.26 26.56
CA SER A 344 -12.48 -9.65 26.16
C SER A 344 -11.75 -10.48 27.22
N GLU A 345 -12.34 -11.58 27.62
CA GLU A 345 -11.68 -12.58 28.46
C GLU A 345 -10.69 -13.43 27.68
N THR A 346 -10.99 -13.68 26.39
CA THR A 346 -10.17 -14.54 25.51
C THR A 346 -8.95 -13.83 24.92
N ARG A 347 -8.94 -12.47 24.95
CA ARG A 347 -7.84 -11.65 24.42
C ARG A 347 -7.52 -10.51 25.38
N PRO A 348 -6.78 -10.78 26.46
CA PRO A 348 -6.43 -9.78 27.47
C PRO A 348 -5.77 -8.53 26.85
N GLY A 349 -6.17 -7.35 27.30
CA GLY A 349 -5.66 -6.07 26.80
C GLY A 349 -6.27 -5.63 25.46
N PHE A 350 -7.32 -6.31 24.99
CA PHE A 350 -8.14 -5.91 23.84
C PHE A 350 -9.60 -5.82 24.23
N TYR A 351 -10.33 -5.02 23.44
CA TYR A 351 -11.78 -4.91 23.47
C TYR A 351 -12.34 -5.33 22.13
N ARG A 352 -13.41 -6.14 22.15
CA ARG A 352 -14.16 -6.42 20.92
C ARG A 352 -14.97 -5.18 20.57
N LEU A 353 -14.77 -4.69 19.36
CA LEU A 353 -15.51 -3.54 18.85
C LEU A 353 -16.81 -4.02 18.17
N THR A 354 -17.96 -3.56 18.71
CA THR A 354 -19.29 -3.92 18.20
C THR A 354 -19.91 -2.88 17.28
N ARG A 355 -19.30 -1.70 17.18
CA ARG A 355 -19.79 -0.55 16.41
C ARG A 355 -20.20 -0.87 14.97
N PHE A 356 -19.55 -1.86 14.37
CA PHE A 356 -19.73 -2.24 12.97
C PHE A 356 -20.34 -3.64 12.82
N ASP A 357 -20.98 -4.17 13.86
CA ASP A 357 -21.61 -5.51 13.80
C ASP A 357 -22.88 -5.48 12.96
N ASP A 358 -23.57 -4.32 12.90
CA ASP A 358 -24.82 -4.11 12.20
C ASP A 358 -24.69 -3.11 11.03
N GLY A 359 -25.59 -3.19 10.05
CA GLY A 359 -25.67 -2.23 8.93
C GLY A 359 -24.75 -2.56 7.76
N ALA A 360 -24.36 -1.53 7.01
CA ALA A 360 -23.60 -1.67 5.75
C ALA A 360 -22.18 -2.25 5.92
N GLU A 361 -21.63 -2.18 7.13
CA GLU A 361 -20.34 -2.74 7.49
C GLU A 361 -20.43 -4.11 8.19
N SER A 362 -21.62 -4.72 8.15
CA SER A 362 -21.89 -6.05 8.72
C SER A 362 -20.88 -7.08 8.19
N THR A 363 -20.56 -8.05 9.05
CA THR A 363 -19.78 -9.24 8.68
C THR A 363 -20.60 -10.26 7.89
N LEU A 364 -21.82 -9.93 7.51
CA LEU A 364 -22.73 -10.77 6.74
C LEU A 364 -23.11 -10.08 5.44
N ILE A 365 -22.75 -10.66 4.30
CA ILE A 365 -23.22 -10.22 2.99
C ILE A 365 -24.48 -11.00 2.65
N ARG A 366 -25.56 -10.28 2.33
CA ARG A 366 -26.80 -10.87 1.83
C ARG A 366 -26.85 -10.81 0.31
N PRO A 367 -27.46 -11.79 -0.35
CA PRO A 367 -27.77 -11.67 -1.78
C PRO A 367 -28.62 -10.42 -2.05
N GLU A 368 -28.23 -9.65 -3.05
CA GLU A 368 -28.94 -8.46 -3.51
C GLU A 368 -28.98 -8.40 -5.03
N GLY A 369 -30.04 -7.81 -5.60
CA GLY A 369 -30.18 -7.65 -7.03
C GLY A 369 -30.23 -8.97 -7.79
N ARG A 370 -29.68 -8.99 -9.01
CA ARG A 370 -29.63 -10.18 -9.86
C ARG A 370 -28.30 -10.91 -9.70
N ARG A 371 -28.36 -12.20 -9.36
CA ARG A 371 -27.16 -13.01 -9.28
C ARG A 371 -26.52 -13.16 -10.67
N PHE A 372 -25.25 -12.76 -10.78
CA PHE A 372 -24.46 -13.01 -11.97
C PHE A 372 -24.07 -14.49 -12.04
N ALA A 373 -24.52 -15.17 -13.10
CA ALA A 373 -24.34 -16.62 -13.28
C ALA A 373 -23.20 -16.95 -14.23
N GLY A 374 -22.59 -15.94 -14.89
CA GLY A 374 -21.45 -16.13 -15.78
C GLY A 374 -20.15 -16.45 -15.02
N LYS A 375 -19.11 -16.80 -15.75
CA LYS A 375 -17.78 -17.01 -15.15
C LYS A 375 -17.16 -15.69 -14.72
N VAL A 376 -16.50 -15.67 -13.57
CA VAL A 376 -15.83 -14.49 -13.05
C VAL A 376 -14.35 -14.78 -12.86
N ALA A 377 -13.51 -13.91 -13.41
CA ALA A 377 -12.08 -13.86 -13.12
C ALA A 377 -11.72 -12.54 -12.43
N VAL A 378 -10.84 -12.59 -11.44
CA VAL A 378 -10.32 -11.40 -10.76
C VAL A 378 -8.82 -11.32 -10.97
N LEU A 379 -8.36 -10.25 -11.62
CA LEU A 379 -6.93 -9.96 -11.73
C LEU A 379 -6.45 -9.32 -10.43
N CYS A 380 -5.43 -9.91 -9.84
CA CYS A 380 -4.84 -9.43 -8.59
C CYS A 380 -3.32 -9.33 -8.65
N ASP A 381 -2.76 -8.44 -7.83
CA ASP A 381 -1.32 -8.29 -7.69
C ASP A 381 -0.90 -7.95 -6.24
N ALA A 382 0.39 -7.77 -6.04
CA ALA A 382 0.96 -7.48 -4.72
C ALA A 382 0.57 -6.11 -4.13
N SER A 383 -0.18 -5.27 -4.87
CA SER A 383 -0.76 -4.04 -4.32
C SER A 383 -2.01 -4.31 -3.50
N ASN A 384 -2.77 -5.36 -3.84
CA ASN A 384 -4.08 -5.63 -3.24
C ASN A 384 -3.97 -5.86 -1.74
N SER A 385 -4.40 -4.88 -0.96
CA SER A 385 -4.37 -4.87 0.51
C SER A 385 -5.69 -4.31 1.05
N SER A 386 -5.86 -4.27 2.38
CA SER A 386 -7.05 -3.71 3.03
C SER A 386 -8.37 -4.29 2.46
N ALA A 387 -9.31 -3.48 1.99
CA ALA A 387 -10.60 -3.92 1.48
C ALA A 387 -10.48 -4.87 0.26
N THR A 388 -9.56 -4.59 -0.68
CA THR A 388 -9.33 -5.47 -1.85
C THR A 388 -8.76 -6.82 -1.45
N PHE A 389 -7.88 -6.87 -0.45
CA PHE A 389 -7.43 -8.14 0.13
C PHE A 389 -8.59 -8.94 0.70
N GLY A 390 -9.48 -8.29 1.49
CA GLY A 390 -10.67 -8.92 2.05
C GLY A 390 -11.62 -9.46 0.98
N PHE A 391 -11.80 -8.74 -0.12
CA PHE A 391 -12.58 -9.20 -1.27
C PHE A 391 -11.93 -10.42 -1.93
N CYS A 392 -10.64 -10.38 -2.27
CA CYS A 392 -9.92 -11.50 -2.85
C CYS A 392 -9.97 -12.75 -1.94
N GLN A 393 -9.86 -12.56 -0.63
CA GLN A 393 -10.01 -13.65 0.34
C GLN A 393 -11.41 -14.25 0.28
N SER A 394 -12.46 -13.42 0.31
CA SER A 394 -13.85 -13.88 0.28
C SER A 394 -14.17 -14.63 -1.02
N VAL A 395 -13.69 -14.10 -2.15
CA VAL A 395 -13.85 -14.73 -3.47
C VAL A 395 -13.19 -16.11 -3.49
N LYS A 396 -11.95 -16.21 -3.04
CA LYS A 396 -11.19 -17.46 -3.07
C LYS A 396 -11.74 -18.51 -2.09
N ASP A 397 -11.95 -18.10 -0.84
CA ASP A 397 -12.39 -19.01 0.22
C ASP A 397 -13.79 -19.61 -0.04
N ASN A 398 -14.60 -18.94 -0.89
CA ASN A 398 -15.96 -19.38 -1.25
C ASN A 398 -16.11 -19.81 -2.72
N GLY A 399 -15.03 -19.86 -3.49
CA GLY A 399 -15.07 -20.31 -4.89
C GLY A 399 -15.96 -19.45 -5.80
N LEU A 400 -16.07 -18.13 -5.53
CA LEU A 400 -16.97 -17.24 -6.25
C LEU A 400 -16.39 -16.72 -7.57
N ALA A 401 -15.07 -16.70 -7.71
CA ALA A 401 -14.35 -16.36 -8.93
C ALA A 401 -12.96 -16.99 -8.91
N THR A 402 -12.28 -17.01 -10.05
CA THR A 402 -10.89 -17.44 -10.18
C THR A 402 -9.96 -16.23 -10.03
N LEU A 403 -9.04 -16.28 -9.07
CA LEU A 403 -7.98 -15.27 -8.92
C LEU A 403 -6.84 -15.55 -9.89
N ILE A 404 -6.43 -14.55 -10.67
CA ILE A 404 -5.35 -14.64 -11.66
C ILE A 404 -4.34 -13.51 -11.43
N GLY A 405 -3.06 -13.83 -11.48
CA GLY A 405 -1.99 -12.81 -11.43
C GLY A 405 -0.91 -13.11 -10.43
N GLN A 406 -0.82 -12.33 -9.34
CA GLN A 406 0.23 -12.44 -8.32
C GLN A 406 -0.38 -12.54 -6.93
N THR A 407 0.39 -13.07 -5.98
CA THR A 407 0.03 -13.07 -4.55
C THR A 407 -0.31 -11.65 -4.08
N THR A 408 -1.45 -11.51 -3.39
CA THR A 408 -1.96 -10.21 -2.89
C THR A 408 -1.09 -9.59 -1.80
N GLY A 409 -1.25 -8.27 -1.57
CA GLY A 409 -0.39 -7.48 -0.67
C GLY A 409 -0.79 -7.47 0.80
N GLY A 410 -1.97 -7.97 1.17
CA GLY A 410 -2.40 -8.09 2.58
C GLY A 410 -1.81 -9.32 3.27
N ASN A 411 -2.35 -9.67 4.44
CA ASN A 411 -1.83 -10.80 5.22
C ASN A 411 -2.96 -11.61 5.87
N ARG A 412 -2.91 -12.93 5.71
CA ARG A 412 -3.91 -13.87 6.28
C ARG A 412 -3.89 -13.93 7.81
N ARG A 413 -2.80 -13.50 8.47
CA ARG A 413 -2.77 -13.33 9.93
C ARG A 413 -3.60 -12.15 10.43
N GLY A 414 -4.31 -11.47 9.54
CA GLY A 414 -5.11 -10.30 9.78
C GLY A 414 -4.35 -9.00 9.54
N ILE A 415 -5.10 -7.95 9.33
CA ILE A 415 -4.62 -6.60 9.05
C ILE A 415 -5.09 -5.63 10.14
N ASN A 416 -4.54 -4.42 10.16
CA ASN A 416 -5.02 -3.35 11.00
C ASN A 416 -5.49 -2.21 10.10
N GLY A 417 -6.66 -1.60 10.39
CA GLY A 417 -7.20 -0.55 9.54
C GLY A 417 -8.56 -0.04 10.05
N GLY A 418 -9.46 0.34 9.14
CA GLY A 418 -10.86 0.68 9.38
C GLY A 418 -11.11 2.03 10.07
N ALA A 419 -10.29 2.43 11.02
CA ALA A 419 -10.28 3.73 11.67
C ALA A 419 -8.84 4.14 11.95
N PHE A 420 -8.56 5.45 11.96
CA PHE A 420 -7.20 5.96 12.09
C PHE A 420 -7.11 7.17 12.99
N PHE A 421 -6.02 7.26 13.73
CA PHE A 421 -5.47 8.53 14.14
C PHE A 421 -4.27 8.87 13.25
N PHE A 422 -4.20 10.12 12.85
CA PHE A 422 -3.04 10.74 12.25
C PHE A 422 -2.24 11.40 13.37
N LEU A 423 -1.28 10.66 13.91
CA LEU A 423 -0.50 11.08 15.07
C LEU A 423 0.48 12.18 14.65
N LYS A 424 0.19 13.41 15.04
CA LYS A 424 1.04 14.57 14.79
C LYS A 424 2.13 14.68 15.83
N LEU A 425 3.38 14.66 15.40
CA LEU A 425 4.56 14.85 16.23
C LEU A 425 4.88 16.35 16.28
N PRO A 426 4.76 17.01 17.44
CA PRO A 426 4.67 18.48 17.51
C PRO A 426 5.98 19.19 17.15
N THR A 427 7.14 18.61 17.47
CA THR A 427 8.45 19.24 17.23
C THR A 427 8.88 19.09 15.77
N SER A 428 8.71 17.92 15.20
CA SER A 428 9.12 17.63 13.82
C SER A 428 8.09 18.06 12.78
N GLY A 429 6.81 18.14 13.16
CA GLY A 429 5.69 18.33 12.25
C GLY A 429 5.34 17.08 11.44
N LEU A 430 6.05 15.96 11.68
CA LEU A 430 5.76 14.68 11.03
C LEU A 430 4.43 14.11 11.52
N VAL A 431 3.76 13.38 10.64
CA VAL A 431 2.51 12.68 10.94
C VAL A 431 2.71 11.19 10.69
N VAL A 432 2.38 10.38 11.69
CA VAL A 432 2.43 8.92 11.60
C VAL A 432 1.02 8.37 11.58
N ASP A 433 0.69 7.60 10.56
CA ASP A 433 -0.60 6.93 10.48
C ASP A 433 -0.66 5.79 11.50
N LEU A 434 -1.72 5.80 12.31
CA LEU A 434 -1.96 4.89 13.41
C LEU A 434 -3.32 4.19 13.22
N PRO A 435 -3.36 2.95 12.72
CA PRO A 435 -4.60 2.20 12.61
C PRO A 435 -5.13 1.81 13.98
N LEU A 436 -6.44 1.80 14.16
CA LEU A 436 -7.08 1.60 15.46
C LEU A 436 -7.76 0.25 15.62
N ILE A 437 -8.19 -0.36 14.51
CA ILE A 437 -8.95 -1.62 14.52
C ILE A 437 -8.07 -2.72 13.94
N ALA A 438 -7.92 -3.81 14.70
CA ALA A 438 -7.30 -5.04 14.20
C ALA A 438 -8.34 -6.08 13.85
N SER A 439 -8.09 -6.82 12.77
CA SER A 439 -8.66 -8.13 12.56
C SER A 439 -7.67 -9.23 12.98
N PHE A 440 -8.20 -10.32 13.54
CA PHE A 440 -7.42 -11.51 13.87
C PHE A 440 -8.21 -12.73 13.44
N PRO A 441 -7.61 -13.67 12.69
CA PRO A 441 -8.30 -14.88 12.27
C PRO A 441 -8.73 -15.74 13.45
N SER A 442 -9.89 -16.39 13.31
CA SER A 442 -10.44 -17.30 14.32
C SER A 442 -9.61 -18.56 14.49
N VAL A 443 -8.86 -18.93 13.44
CA VAL A 443 -7.92 -20.04 13.43
C VAL A 443 -6.55 -19.56 12.93
N PRO A 444 -5.44 -20.17 13.39
CA PRO A 444 -4.11 -19.77 12.93
C PRO A 444 -3.98 -19.79 11.41
N GLN A 445 -3.45 -18.70 10.84
CA GLN A 445 -3.24 -18.50 9.41
C GLN A 445 -1.77 -18.30 9.09
N PRO A 446 -1.32 -18.64 7.87
CA PRO A 446 0.05 -18.37 7.43
C PRO A 446 0.37 -16.88 7.39
N ASP A 447 1.63 -16.52 7.59
CA ASP A 447 2.15 -15.17 7.40
C ASP A 447 2.39 -14.91 5.90
N ALA A 448 1.31 -14.75 5.15
CA ALA A 448 1.34 -14.64 3.70
C ALA A 448 0.10 -13.90 3.16
N GLY A 449 0.21 -13.35 1.94
CA GLY A 449 -0.92 -12.92 1.12
C GLY A 449 -1.75 -14.09 0.60
N ILE A 450 -2.73 -13.78 -0.24
CA ILE A 450 -3.55 -14.79 -0.95
C ILE A 450 -2.83 -15.15 -2.24
N VAL A 451 -2.45 -16.40 -2.38
CA VAL A 451 -1.89 -16.93 -3.62
C VAL A 451 -3.02 -17.04 -4.66
N PRO A 452 -2.87 -16.52 -5.89
CA PRO A 452 -3.89 -16.65 -6.93
C PRO A 452 -4.12 -18.13 -7.31
N ASP A 453 -5.23 -18.42 -7.97
CA ASP A 453 -5.51 -19.76 -8.49
C ASP A 453 -4.67 -20.06 -9.72
N VAL A 454 -4.40 -19.00 -10.51
CA VAL A 454 -3.53 -19.05 -11.70
C VAL A 454 -2.48 -17.95 -11.59
N GLU A 455 -1.25 -18.36 -11.30
CA GLU A 455 -0.12 -17.42 -11.27
C GLU A 455 0.37 -17.15 -12.69
N VAL A 456 0.39 -15.87 -13.10
CA VAL A 456 0.80 -15.45 -14.45
C VAL A 456 1.83 -14.33 -14.33
N PRO A 457 3.13 -14.65 -14.48
CA PRO A 457 4.18 -13.65 -14.45
C PRO A 457 4.17 -12.78 -15.70
N THR A 458 4.44 -11.49 -15.54
CA THR A 458 4.74 -10.58 -16.65
C THR A 458 6.25 -10.55 -16.89
N THR A 459 6.69 -10.51 -18.14
CA THR A 459 8.10 -10.46 -18.51
C THR A 459 8.49 -9.11 -19.12
N PRO A 460 9.80 -8.75 -19.16
CA PRO A 460 10.26 -7.56 -19.89
C PRO A 460 9.84 -7.54 -21.36
N ALA A 461 9.78 -8.72 -22.00
CA ALA A 461 9.33 -8.85 -23.39
C ALA A 461 7.82 -8.55 -23.55
N ASP A 462 7.00 -8.88 -22.56
CA ASP A 462 5.58 -8.53 -22.56
C ASP A 462 5.40 -7.01 -22.48
N ILE A 463 6.14 -6.36 -21.57
CA ILE A 463 6.13 -4.89 -21.47
C ILE A 463 6.59 -4.25 -22.79
N ALA A 464 7.70 -4.73 -23.37
CA ALA A 464 8.23 -4.19 -24.63
C ALA A 464 7.25 -4.30 -25.80
N GLN A 465 6.39 -5.32 -25.78
CA GLN A 465 5.43 -5.61 -26.85
C GLN A 465 4.00 -5.15 -26.50
N GLY A 466 3.80 -4.49 -25.35
CA GLY A 466 2.48 -4.05 -24.89
C GLY A 466 1.49 -5.21 -24.67
N ARG A 467 1.99 -6.40 -24.32
CA ARG A 467 1.15 -7.56 -24.01
C ARG A 467 0.74 -7.59 -22.56
N ASP A 468 -0.48 -8.03 -22.29
CA ASP A 468 -0.99 -8.33 -20.96
C ASP A 468 -1.31 -9.82 -20.82
N PRO A 469 -0.34 -10.65 -20.39
CA PRO A 469 -0.55 -12.09 -20.27
C PRO A 469 -1.60 -12.47 -19.21
N GLN A 470 -1.78 -11.64 -18.18
CA GLN A 470 -2.78 -11.87 -17.13
C GLN A 470 -4.20 -11.64 -17.68
N MET A 471 -4.43 -10.54 -18.40
CA MET A 471 -5.70 -10.27 -19.06
C MET A 471 -6.02 -11.35 -20.12
N ALA A 472 -5.01 -11.79 -20.88
CA ALA A 472 -5.18 -12.88 -21.87
C ALA A 472 -5.60 -14.19 -21.18
N ALA A 473 -4.98 -14.55 -20.05
CA ALA A 473 -5.34 -15.74 -19.29
C ALA A 473 -6.77 -15.64 -18.71
N ALA A 474 -7.16 -14.47 -18.17
CA ALA A 474 -8.50 -14.23 -17.67
C ALA A 474 -9.55 -14.34 -18.77
N THR A 475 -9.28 -13.75 -19.95
CA THR A 475 -10.17 -13.84 -21.10
C THR A 475 -10.36 -15.31 -21.54
N ALA A 476 -9.28 -16.08 -21.67
CA ALA A 476 -9.37 -17.49 -22.03
C ALA A 476 -10.19 -18.30 -21.01
N LEU A 477 -10.03 -18.01 -19.71
CA LEU A 477 -10.76 -18.70 -18.65
C LEU A 477 -12.26 -18.43 -18.71
N VAL A 478 -12.69 -17.15 -18.87
CA VAL A 478 -14.12 -16.81 -18.87
C VAL A 478 -14.81 -17.20 -20.17
N MET A 479 -14.07 -17.39 -21.26
CA MET A 479 -14.57 -17.89 -22.53
C MET A 479 -14.74 -19.41 -22.57
N ALA A 480 -13.94 -20.17 -21.83
CA ALA A 480 -13.98 -21.64 -21.78
C ALA A 480 -15.26 -22.19 -21.14
#